data_c3f2c98a65dad9ac1725f22857cd3840
#
_entry.id   c3f2c98a65dad9ac1725f22857cd3840
#
_cell.length_a   1.000
_cell.length_b   1.000
_cell.length_c   1.000
_cell.angle_alpha   90.00
_cell.angle_beta   90.00
_cell.angle_gamma   90.00
#
_symmetry.space_group_name_H-M   'P 1'
#
loop_
_entity.id
_entity.type
_entity.pdbx_description
1 polymer ?
#
loop_
_entity_poly.entity_id
_entity_poly.type
_entity_poly.pdbx_seq_one_letter_code
_entity_poly.pdbx_strand_id
1 'polypeptide(L)'
;MKGRKDTPTLRVNTNEALTFTYKKKTFSGFKGDTVASALFAGGIRMFSRSLKYHRPRGLYSLDGECSNTCMDVNGIPNVNTEKTLLQNGMHVTAQNVKGSPELDALGFLDSLDRLMPAGFYYRTMHKPARVWPIALQQVRKAAGLGKISPDFRMSGNFDEIFPSTDVCVIGGGPSGMAAAVAAAETGLRVILLEARPWLGGFFDYRQSNFSQGVPHYQRAQELEARLRALPYIRVFAHSAMVGAYSNNLFTAFQIGGENDPFDVRYLEIRAQSTVVATG
;
A
#
# COMPACT_ATOMS: atom_id res chain seq x y z
N MET A 1 2.09 -21.43 15.18
CA MET A 1 1.89 -20.52 14.02
C MET A 1 3.15 -20.53 13.14
N LYS A 2 3.11 -21.18 11.98
CA LYS A 2 4.27 -21.17 11.08
C LYS A 2 4.52 -19.74 10.57
N GLY A 3 5.73 -19.22 10.77
CA GLY A 3 6.20 -17.99 10.16
C GLY A 3 5.85 -16.66 10.86
N ARG A 4 5.21 -16.68 12.02
CA ARG A 4 4.95 -15.45 12.80
C ARG A 4 5.71 -15.52 14.12
N LYS A 5 6.30 -14.40 14.51
CA LYS A 5 6.89 -14.23 15.85
C LYS A 5 5.96 -13.35 16.68
N ASP A 6 5.78 -13.70 17.93
CA ASP A 6 5.16 -12.82 18.90
C ASP A 6 6.12 -11.65 19.19
N THR A 7 5.64 -10.45 19.01
CA THR A 7 6.46 -9.24 19.13
C THR A 7 5.62 -8.12 19.73
N PRO A 8 6.23 -7.16 20.45
CA PRO A 8 5.50 -6.04 21.07
C PRO A 8 4.69 -5.18 20.10
N THR A 9 5.03 -5.22 18.81
CA THR A 9 4.35 -4.47 17.76
C THR A 9 3.45 -5.32 16.89
N LEU A 10 3.11 -6.55 17.34
CA LEU A 10 2.23 -7.44 16.60
C LEU A 10 0.82 -6.84 16.54
N ARG A 11 0.39 -6.50 15.32
CA ARG A 11 -0.93 -5.92 15.04
C ARG A 11 -1.99 -6.97 14.68
N VAL A 12 -1.61 -8.24 14.73
CA VAL A 12 -2.44 -9.37 14.31
C VAL A 12 -3.12 -10.01 15.51
N ASN A 13 -4.44 -10.08 15.51
CA ASN A 13 -5.22 -10.80 16.52
C ASN A 13 -5.32 -12.28 16.15
N THR A 14 -4.50 -13.10 16.76
CA THR A 14 -4.41 -14.54 16.48
C THR A 14 -5.62 -15.36 16.95
N ASN A 15 -6.53 -14.75 17.70
CA ASN A 15 -7.77 -15.38 18.14
C ASN A 15 -8.90 -15.25 17.11
N GLU A 16 -8.75 -14.36 16.13
CA GLU A 16 -9.74 -14.14 15.07
C GLU A 16 -9.16 -14.61 13.72
N ALA A 17 -9.42 -15.89 13.40
CA ALA A 17 -9.00 -16.47 12.12
C ALA A 17 -9.92 -16.00 10.98
N LEU A 18 -9.29 -15.66 9.86
CA LEU A 18 -9.97 -15.27 8.63
C LEU A 18 -9.58 -16.23 7.50
N THR A 19 -10.48 -16.46 6.57
CA THR A 19 -10.24 -17.28 5.39
C THR A 19 -10.40 -16.46 4.11
N PHE A 20 -9.57 -16.75 3.12
CA PHE A 20 -9.63 -16.12 1.81
C PHE A 20 -9.15 -17.07 0.72
N THR A 21 -9.38 -16.74 -0.52
CA THR A 21 -8.96 -17.58 -1.63
C THR A 21 -7.82 -16.92 -2.41
N TYR A 22 -6.82 -17.72 -2.77
CA TYR A 22 -5.76 -17.36 -3.69
C TYR A 22 -5.47 -18.50 -4.65
N LYS A 23 -5.48 -18.24 -5.96
CA LYS A 23 -5.30 -19.28 -7.01
C LYS A 23 -6.26 -20.45 -6.84
N LYS A 24 -7.53 -20.21 -6.56
CA LYS A 24 -8.57 -21.21 -6.31
C LYS A 24 -8.31 -22.12 -5.09
N LYS A 25 -7.35 -21.80 -4.24
CA LYS A 25 -7.07 -22.50 -2.98
C LYS A 25 -7.45 -21.61 -1.81
N THR A 26 -7.95 -22.23 -0.75
CA THR A 26 -8.26 -21.54 0.49
C THR A 26 -6.98 -21.35 1.31
N PHE A 27 -6.77 -20.14 1.78
CA PHE A 27 -5.72 -19.73 2.70
C PHE A 27 -6.35 -19.20 3.98
N SER A 28 -5.59 -19.22 5.05
CA SER A 28 -5.98 -18.64 6.33
C SER A 28 -5.03 -17.53 6.74
N GLY A 29 -5.57 -16.52 7.36
CA GLY A 29 -4.86 -15.45 8.03
C GLY A 29 -5.59 -15.10 9.32
N PHE A 30 -5.29 -13.95 9.89
CA PHE A 30 -5.91 -13.46 11.10
C PHE A 30 -6.32 -12.00 10.95
N LYS A 31 -7.23 -11.53 11.78
CA LYS A 31 -7.58 -10.11 11.84
C LYS A 31 -6.35 -9.25 12.12
N GLY A 32 -6.17 -8.19 11.35
CA GLY A 32 -4.98 -7.34 11.40
C GLY A 32 -3.85 -7.77 10.45
N ASP A 33 -3.95 -8.97 9.82
CA ASP A 33 -3.08 -9.27 8.69
C ASP A 33 -3.40 -8.36 7.51
N THR A 34 -2.37 -8.03 6.73
CA THR A 34 -2.58 -7.62 5.35
C THR A 34 -2.68 -8.85 4.46
N VAL A 35 -3.25 -8.70 3.26
CA VAL A 35 -3.31 -9.80 2.29
C VAL A 35 -1.90 -10.35 2.00
N ALA A 36 -0.90 -9.47 1.85
CA ALA A 36 0.49 -9.88 1.61
C ALA A 36 1.07 -10.65 2.80
N SER A 37 0.86 -10.19 4.04
CA SER A 37 1.38 -10.87 5.23
C SER A 37 0.77 -12.26 5.42
N ALA A 38 -0.53 -12.39 5.17
CA ALA A 38 -1.23 -13.67 5.24
C ALA A 38 -0.73 -14.66 4.17
N LEU A 39 -0.56 -14.20 2.93
CA LEU A 39 0.02 -15.02 1.85
C LEU A 39 1.44 -15.46 2.17
N PHE A 40 2.27 -14.53 2.67
CA PHE A 40 3.65 -14.84 3.04
C PHE A 40 3.72 -15.86 4.18
N ALA A 41 2.88 -15.71 5.22
CA ALA A 41 2.76 -16.67 6.30
C ALA A 41 2.23 -18.03 5.82
N GLY A 42 1.36 -18.02 4.79
CA GLY A 42 0.87 -19.21 4.10
C GLY A 42 1.89 -19.89 3.17
N GLY A 43 3.13 -19.40 3.12
CA GLY A 43 4.21 -20.01 2.35
C GLY A 43 4.39 -19.45 0.93
N ILE A 44 3.60 -18.46 0.51
CA ILE A 44 3.78 -17.82 -0.78
C ILE A 44 5.03 -16.94 -0.73
N ARG A 45 5.95 -17.14 -1.66
CA ARG A 45 7.21 -16.39 -1.79
C ARG A 45 7.30 -15.61 -3.08
N MET A 46 6.57 -16.04 -4.10
CA MET A 46 6.51 -15.38 -5.40
C MET A 46 5.13 -14.73 -5.56
N PHE A 47 5.12 -13.39 -5.60
CA PHE A 47 3.91 -12.59 -5.64
C PHE A 47 3.55 -12.18 -7.07
N SER A 48 4.54 -11.85 -7.87
CA SER A 48 4.36 -11.42 -9.25
C SER A 48 5.58 -11.76 -10.11
N ARG A 49 5.56 -11.30 -11.35
CA ARG A 49 6.70 -11.36 -12.27
C ARG A 49 7.02 -9.98 -12.83
N SER A 50 8.26 -9.75 -13.22
CA SER A 50 8.68 -8.48 -13.80
C SER A 50 7.99 -8.24 -15.15
N LEU A 51 7.72 -6.98 -15.48
CA LEU A 51 6.94 -6.61 -16.67
C LEU A 51 7.60 -6.99 -18.00
N LYS A 52 8.93 -7.00 -18.05
CA LYS A 52 9.67 -7.20 -19.31
C LYS A 52 10.14 -8.64 -19.51
N TYR A 53 10.79 -9.19 -18.51
CA TYR A 53 11.42 -10.52 -18.62
C TYR A 53 10.63 -11.61 -17.90
N HIS A 54 9.55 -11.27 -17.24
CA HIS A 54 8.76 -12.19 -16.42
C HIS A 54 9.59 -12.94 -15.36
N ARG A 55 10.64 -12.29 -14.85
CA ARG A 55 11.45 -12.80 -13.73
C ARG A 55 10.64 -12.87 -12.46
N PRO A 56 10.84 -13.91 -11.64
CA PRO A 56 10.17 -14.04 -10.36
C PRO A 56 10.37 -12.80 -9.48
N ARG A 57 9.28 -12.35 -8.85
CA ARG A 57 9.29 -11.22 -7.89
C ARG A 57 8.63 -11.64 -6.60
N GLY A 58 9.38 -11.55 -5.52
CA GLY A 58 8.89 -11.77 -4.16
C GLY A 58 8.53 -10.47 -3.48
N LEU A 59 8.20 -10.61 -2.21
CA LEU A 59 8.03 -9.50 -1.30
C LEU A 59 9.39 -8.80 -1.12
N TYR A 60 9.43 -7.50 -1.32
CA TYR A 60 10.64 -6.71 -1.15
C TYR A 60 10.82 -6.29 0.32
N SER A 61 9.74 -5.80 0.91
CA SER A 61 9.65 -5.41 2.30
C SER A 61 8.20 -5.62 2.75
N LEU A 62 7.88 -5.37 4.01
CA LEU A 62 6.50 -5.31 4.52
C LEU A 62 6.14 -3.90 4.99
N ASP A 63 6.79 -2.90 4.40
CA ASP A 63 6.56 -1.48 4.73
C ASP A 63 5.40 -0.85 3.95
N GLY A 64 4.81 -1.59 3.01
CA GLY A 64 3.69 -1.12 2.21
C GLY A 64 4.08 -0.43 0.90
N GLU A 65 5.37 -0.38 0.57
CA GLU A 65 5.85 0.31 -0.64
C GLU A 65 6.27 -0.64 -1.78
N CYS A 66 6.06 -1.95 -1.61
CA CYS A 66 6.46 -2.94 -2.59
C CYS A 66 5.47 -3.02 -3.76
N SER A 67 5.86 -2.58 -4.94
CA SER A 67 5.07 -2.71 -6.16
C SER A 67 4.91 -4.16 -6.65
N ASN A 68 5.73 -5.09 -6.16
CA ASN A 68 5.65 -6.50 -6.53
C ASN A 68 4.42 -7.21 -5.96
N THR A 69 3.75 -6.60 -4.99
CA THR A 69 2.61 -7.18 -4.27
C THR A 69 1.25 -6.70 -4.77
N CYS A 70 1.23 -5.93 -5.86
CA CYS A 70 -0.04 -5.54 -6.50
C CYS A 70 -0.75 -6.77 -7.09
N MET A 71 -1.99 -6.97 -6.67
CA MET A 71 -2.84 -8.09 -7.09
C MET A 71 -4.25 -7.61 -7.42
N ASP A 72 -5.03 -8.46 -8.06
CA ASP A 72 -6.47 -8.29 -8.13
C ASP A 72 -7.09 -8.82 -6.84
N VAL A 73 -7.87 -7.98 -6.18
CA VAL A 73 -8.60 -8.31 -4.95
C VAL A 73 -10.07 -8.02 -5.18
N ASN A 74 -10.91 -9.05 -5.13
CA ASN A 74 -12.36 -8.97 -5.36
C ASN A 74 -12.72 -8.31 -6.70
N GLY A 75 -11.91 -8.53 -7.76
CA GLY A 75 -12.12 -7.93 -9.07
C GLY A 75 -11.60 -6.49 -9.21
N ILE A 76 -10.98 -5.94 -8.17
CA ILE A 76 -10.30 -4.64 -8.21
C ILE A 76 -8.83 -4.89 -8.56
N PRO A 77 -8.36 -4.45 -9.71
CA PRO A 77 -6.99 -4.67 -10.13
C PRO A 77 -6.01 -3.68 -9.44
N ASN A 78 -4.74 -4.07 -9.42
CA ASN A 78 -3.61 -3.27 -8.93
C ASN A 78 -3.73 -2.86 -7.45
N VAL A 79 -4.43 -3.64 -6.64
CA VAL A 79 -4.54 -3.41 -5.20
C VAL A 79 -3.19 -3.71 -4.54
N ASN A 80 -2.67 -2.76 -3.78
CA ASN A 80 -1.47 -2.97 -2.97
C ASN A 80 -1.81 -3.85 -1.76
N THR A 81 -1.45 -5.12 -1.84
CA THR A 81 -1.80 -6.11 -0.82
C THR A 81 -1.04 -5.96 0.51
N GLU A 82 0.02 -5.15 0.55
CA GLU A 82 0.70 -4.80 1.81
C GLU A 82 -0.06 -3.76 2.65
N LYS A 83 -0.87 -2.92 2.00
CA LYS A 83 -1.70 -1.90 2.67
C LYS A 83 -3.13 -2.37 2.90
N THR A 84 -3.57 -3.41 2.19
CA THR A 84 -4.94 -3.91 2.26
C THR A 84 -5.09 -4.91 3.40
N LEU A 85 -5.90 -4.57 4.39
CA LEU A 85 -6.23 -5.48 5.49
C LEU A 85 -7.02 -6.68 4.97
N LEU A 86 -6.69 -7.85 5.50
CA LEU A 86 -7.38 -9.08 5.18
C LEU A 86 -8.80 -9.06 5.73
N GLN A 87 -9.76 -9.43 4.90
CA GLN A 87 -11.15 -9.65 5.28
C GLN A 87 -11.57 -11.09 4.93
N ASN A 88 -12.56 -11.59 5.65
CA ASN A 88 -13.05 -12.94 5.41
C ASN A 88 -13.71 -13.04 4.04
N GLY A 89 -13.45 -14.14 3.33
CA GLY A 89 -14.04 -14.40 2.03
C GLY A 89 -13.40 -13.65 0.85
N MET A 90 -12.32 -12.89 1.06
CA MET A 90 -11.63 -12.20 -0.05
C MET A 90 -11.21 -13.16 -1.16
N HIS A 91 -11.33 -12.70 -2.38
CA HIS A 91 -10.84 -13.34 -3.59
C HIS A 91 -9.59 -12.61 -4.09
N VAL A 92 -8.44 -13.30 -4.09
CA VAL A 92 -7.16 -12.72 -4.50
C VAL A 92 -6.60 -13.48 -5.69
N THR A 93 -6.21 -12.76 -6.74
CA THR A 93 -5.54 -13.34 -7.91
C THR A 93 -4.27 -12.59 -8.26
N ALA A 94 -3.24 -13.33 -8.67
CA ALA A 94 -2.00 -12.74 -9.13
C ALA A 94 -2.22 -12.03 -10.47
N GLN A 95 -1.58 -10.88 -10.61
CA GLN A 95 -1.50 -10.14 -11.86
C GLN A 95 -0.16 -10.34 -12.55
N ASN A 96 -0.02 -9.84 -13.77
CA ASN A 96 1.24 -9.86 -14.52
C ASN A 96 1.80 -11.27 -14.77
N VAL A 97 0.92 -12.25 -14.90
CA VAL A 97 1.27 -13.66 -15.20
C VAL A 97 0.30 -14.24 -16.21
N LYS A 98 0.77 -15.18 -17.03
CA LYS A 98 -0.08 -16.02 -17.86
C LYS A 98 -0.04 -17.45 -17.32
N GLY A 99 -0.95 -17.73 -16.40
CA GLY A 99 -1.00 -18.96 -15.61
C GLY A 99 -0.88 -18.64 -14.12
N SER A 100 0.24 -18.95 -13.53
CA SER A 100 0.53 -18.59 -12.12
C SER A 100 1.93 -17.97 -12.00
N PRO A 101 2.25 -17.27 -10.88
CA PRO A 101 3.59 -16.76 -10.70
C PRO A 101 4.69 -17.83 -10.81
N GLU A 102 4.42 -19.06 -10.40
CA GLU A 102 5.37 -20.18 -10.48
C GLU A 102 5.49 -20.74 -11.90
N LEU A 103 4.36 -20.84 -12.62
CA LEU A 103 4.28 -21.40 -13.97
C LEU A 103 3.69 -20.35 -14.92
N ASP A 104 4.53 -19.43 -15.36
CA ASP A 104 4.16 -18.37 -16.28
C ASP A 104 4.61 -18.70 -17.70
N ALA A 105 3.65 -18.73 -18.62
CA ALA A 105 3.92 -19.01 -20.03
C ALA A 105 4.88 -18.01 -20.68
N LEU A 106 5.02 -16.80 -20.14
CA LEU A 106 5.97 -15.80 -20.62
C LEU A 106 7.34 -15.85 -19.91
N GLY A 107 7.54 -16.78 -18.99
CA GLY A 107 8.80 -16.93 -18.26
C GLY A 107 10.01 -17.22 -19.13
N PHE A 108 9.81 -17.75 -20.37
CA PHE A 108 10.88 -17.96 -21.34
C PHE A 108 11.55 -16.66 -21.81
N LEU A 109 10.88 -15.50 -21.65
CA LEU A 109 11.45 -14.20 -22.04
C LEU A 109 12.72 -13.87 -21.25
N ASP A 110 12.90 -14.46 -20.07
CA ASP A 110 14.14 -14.31 -19.31
C ASP A 110 15.36 -14.86 -20.05
N SER A 111 15.20 -15.98 -20.77
CA SER A 111 16.28 -16.57 -21.59
C SER A 111 16.65 -15.71 -22.78
N LEU A 112 15.81 -14.74 -23.16
CA LEU A 112 16.02 -13.83 -24.26
C LEU A 112 16.53 -12.45 -23.81
N ASP A 113 17.02 -12.32 -22.59
CA ASP A 113 17.40 -11.03 -21.98
C ASP A 113 18.48 -10.29 -22.78
N ARG A 114 19.47 -11.03 -23.33
CA ARG A 114 20.53 -10.50 -24.17
C ARG A 114 20.01 -9.88 -25.47
N LEU A 115 18.90 -10.38 -26.01
CA LEU A 115 18.27 -9.87 -27.23
C LEU A 115 17.36 -8.67 -26.95
N MET A 116 17.03 -8.44 -25.69
CA MET A 116 16.12 -7.37 -25.25
C MET A 116 16.82 -6.38 -24.29
N PRO A 117 17.88 -5.66 -24.69
CA PRO A 117 18.57 -4.74 -23.83
C PRO A 117 17.67 -3.58 -23.36
N ALA A 118 18.18 -2.74 -22.47
CA ALA A 118 17.47 -1.54 -22.04
C ALA A 118 17.08 -0.67 -23.27
N GLY A 119 15.85 -0.18 -23.28
CA GLY A 119 15.33 0.58 -24.41
C GLY A 119 14.97 -0.22 -25.66
N PHE A 120 15.00 -1.56 -25.62
CA PHE A 120 14.66 -2.43 -26.75
C PHE A 120 13.38 -2.00 -27.48
N TYR A 121 12.29 -1.76 -26.76
CA TYR A 121 11.02 -1.37 -27.39
C TYR A 121 11.11 -0.05 -28.12
N TYR A 122 11.80 0.94 -27.58
CA TYR A 122 11.99 2.24 -28.19
C TYR A 122 12.97 2.22 -29.36
N ARG A 123 13.92 1.30 -29.35
CA ARG A 123 14.90 1.17 -30.44
C ARG A 123 14.40 0.37 -31.62
N THR A 124 13.60 -0.69 -31.37
CA THR A 124 13.22 -1.65 -32.43
C THR A 124 11.78 -1.49 -32.92
N MET A 125 10.85 -0.98 -32.10
CA MET A 125 9.43 -0.98 -32.44
C MET A 125 8.86 0.40 -32.79
N HIS A 126 9.66 1.46 -32.75
CA HIS A 126 9.18 2.83 -33.03
C HIS A 126 9.13 3.18 -34.52
N LYS A 127 9.77 2.39 -35.37
CA LYS A 127 9.79 2.59 -36.82
C LYS A 127 9.29 1.34 -37.56
N PRO A 128 8.41 1.49 -38.56
CA PRO A 128 7.74 2.73 -38.94
C PRO A 128 6.70 3.17 -37.89
N ALA A 129 6.41 4.48 -37.80
CA ALA A 129 5.55 5.07 -36.79
C ALA A 129 4.14 4.43 -36.69
N ARG A 130 3.65 3.89 -37.81
CA ARG A 130 2.36 3.20 -37.89
C ARG A 130 2.32 1.87 -37.10
N VAL A 131 3.47 1.24 -36.89
CA VAL A 131 3.59 -0.04 -36.14
C VAL A 131 3.61 0.19 -34.65
N TRP A 132 4.08 1.36 -34.21
CA TRP A 132 4.25 1.67 -32.79
C TRP A 132 2.96 1.53 -31.95
N PRO A 133 1.79 2.06 -32.36
CA PRO A 133 0.55 1.89 -31.58
C PRO A 133 0.17 0.41 -31.38
N ILE A 134 0.37 -0.42 -32.40
CA ILE A 134 0.09 -1.86 -32.35
C ILE A 134 1.07 -2.54 -31.40
N ALA A 135 2.36 -2.27 -31.56
CA ALA A 135 3.41 -2.81 -30.70
C ALA A 135 3.18 -2.41 -29.23
N LEU A 136 2.86 -1.15 -28.97
CA LEU A 136 2.58 -0.64 -27.62
C LEU A 136 1.37 -1.36 -27.00
N GLN A 137 0.33 -1.62 -27.78
CA GLN A 137 -0.83 -2.38 -27.28
C GLN A 137 -0.46 -3.80 -26.89
N GLN A 138 0.40 -4.47 -27.68
CA GLN A 138 0.88 -5.83 -27.34
C GLN A 138 1.80 -5.82 -26.12
N VAL A 139 2.70 -4.85 -26.02
CA VAL A 139 3.56 -4.66 -24.85
C VAL A 139 2.72 -4.45 -23.58
N ARG A 140 1.69 -3.60 -23.63
CA ARG A 140 0.77 -3.38 -22.51
C ARG A 140 0.01 -4.65 -22.13
N LYS A 141 -0.43 -5.44 -23.11
CA LYS A 141 -1.08 -6.74 -22.85
C LYS A 141 -0.11 -7.74 -22.21
N ALA A 142 1.13 -7.77 -22.67
CA ALA A 142 2.17 -8.63 -22.11
C ALA A 142 2.59 -8.20 -20.71
N ALA A 143 2.60 -6.91 -20.43
CA ALA A 143 2.89 -6.38 -19.09
C ALA A 143 1.91 -6.84 -18.01
N GLY A 144 0.72 -7.34 -18.38
CA GLY A 144 -0.23 -7.96 -17.45
C GLY A 144 -0.77 -6.99 -16.39
N LEU A 145 -0.68 -5.68 -16.62
CA LEU A 145 -1.32 -4.68 -15.77
C LEU A 145 -2.82 -4.93 -15.74
N GLY A 146 -3.41 -4.86 -14.58
CA GLY A 146 -4.82 -5.09 -14.39
C GLY A 146 -5.69 -4.16 -15.22
N LYS A 147 -6.82 -4.67 -15.65
CA LYS A 147 -7.81 -3.91 -16.41
C LYS A 147 -9.01 -3.66 -15.52
N ILE A 148 -9.39 -2.40 -15.44
CA ILE A 148 -10.67 -2.04 -14.82
C ILE A 148 -11.78 -2.47 -15.78
N SER A 149 -12.76 -3.23 -15.28
CA SER A 149 -13.96 -3.54 -16.04
C SER A 149 -14.76 -2.26 -16.24
N PRO A 150 -15.22 -1.93 -17.48
CA PRO A 150 -16.11 -0.79 -17.69
C PRO A 150 -17.41 -0.89 -16.89
N ASP A 151 -17.84 -2.11 -16.61
CA ASP A 151 -19.09 -2.39 -15.87
C ASP A 151 -18.87 -2.47 -14.35
N PHE A 152 -17.61 -2.36 -13.90
CA PHE A 152 -17.31 -2.38 -12.48
C PHE A 152 -17.96 -1.18 -11.78
N ARG A 153 -18.71 -1.47 -10.75
CA ARG A 153 -19.26 -0.47 -9.84
C ARG A 153 -18.80 -0.83 -8.43
N MET A 154 -18.17 0.12 -7.80
CA MET A 154 -17.81 -0.01 -6.40
C MET A 154 -19.10 0.08 -5.58
N SER A 155 -19.37 -0.93 -4.79
CA SER A 155 -20.46 -0.93 -3.81
C SER A 155 -19.93 -0.46 -2.47
N GLY A 156 -20.77 0.20 -1.68
CA GLY A 156 -20.40 0.65 -0.33
C GLY A 156 -20.90 2.07 -0.05
N ASN A 157 -20.59 2.53 1.15
CA ASN A 157 -20.92 3.87 1.62
C ASN A 157 -19.74 4.79 1.32
N PHE A 158 -19.99 5.83 0.52
CA PHE A 158 -19.00 6.82 0.15
C PHE A 158 -19.33 8.14 0.86
N ASP A 159 -18.28 8.78 1.38
CA ASP A 159 -18.37 10.04 2.09
C ASP A 159 -17.30 11.01 1.56
N GLU A 160 -17.53 12.29 1.71
CA GLU A 160 -16.54 13.31 1.37
C GLU A 160 -16.52 14.43 2.42
N ILE A 161 -15.33 14.93 2.73
CA ILE A 161 -15.15 16.03 3.66
C ILE A 161 -14.09 17.03 3.15
N PHE A 162 -14.25 18.28 3.53
CA PHE A 162 -13.46 19.43 3.08
C PHE A 162 -12.78 20.15 4.26
N PRO A 163 -11.89 19.52 5.00
CA PRO A 163 -11.27 20.13 6.16
C PRO A 163 -10.22 21.18 5.77
N SER A 164 -10.08 22.20 6.63
CA SER A 164 -9.00 23.17 6.59
C SER A 164 -8.15 23.10 7.84
N THR A 165 -6.85 23.40 7.71
CA THR A 165 -5.89 23.32 8.81
C THR A 165 -4.76 24.35 8.61
N ASP A 166 -4.02 24.61 9.67
CA ASP A 166 -2.85 25.49 9.59
C ASP A 166 -1.65 24.68 9.03
N VAL A 167 -1.49 23.42 9.49
CA VAL A 167 -0.43 22.52 9.00
C VAL A 167 -1.01 21.18 8.58
N CYS A 168 -0.68 20.74 7.36
CA CYS A 168 -0.94 19.37 6.91
C CYS A 168 0.37 18.57 6.95
N VAL A 169 0.40 17.50 7.70
CA VAL A 169 1.53 16.58 7.78
C VAL A 169 1.19 15.31 7.00
N ILE A 170 2.02 14.95 6.03
CA ILE A 170 1.83 13.79 5.17
C ILE A 170 2.86 12.72 5.53
N GLY A 171 2.39 11.65 6.16
CA GLY A 171 3.16 10.55 6.70
C GLY A 171 3.15 10.51 8.23
N GLY A 172 2.68 9.40 8.80
CA GLY A 172 2.56 9.15 10.24
C GLY A 172 3.74 8.37 10.84
N GLY A 173 4.90 8.43 10.19
CA GLY A 173 6.14 7.92 10.73
C GLY A 173 6.69 8.80 11.87
N PRO A 174 7.86 8.45 12.46
CA PRO A 174 8.41 9.18 13.61
C PRO A 174 8.65 10.66 13.29
N SER A 175 9.14 10.99 12.10
CA SER A 175 9.37 12.38 11.69
C SER A 175 8.07 13.17 11.54
N GLY A 176 7.04 12.56 10.93
CA GLY A 176 5.75 13.21 10.76
C GLY A 176 5.01 13.38 12.09
N MET A 177 5.02 12.38 12.95
CA MET A 177 4.45 12.51 14.30
C MET A 177 5.16 13.61 15.12
N ALA A 178 6.50 13.67 15.08
CA ALA A 178 7.25 14.71 15.76
C ALA A 178 6.93 16.11 15.22
N ALA A 179 6.83 16.25 13.89
CA ALA A 179 6.45 17.51 13.25
C ALA A 179 5.01 17.94 13.64
N ALA A 180 4.07 17.00 13.67
CA ALA A 180 2.69 17.26 14.07
C ALA A 180 2.59 17.73 15.52
N VAL A 181 3.32 17.04 16.43
CA VAL A 181 3.39 17.43 17.84
C VAL A 181 3.99 18.83 17.99
N ALA A 182 5.15 19.08 17.37
CA ALA A 182 5.82 20.37 17.47
C ALA A 182 4.94 21.52 16.95
N ALA A 183 4.24 21.34 15.85
CA ALA A 183 3.31 22.34 15.32
C ALA A 183 2.12 22.58 16.26
N ALA A 184 1.52 21.52 16.79
CA ALA A 184 0.36 21.63 17.66
C ALA A 184 0.69 22.25 19.02
N GLU A 185 1.89 22.06 19.54
CA GLU A 185 2.37 22.69 20.79
C GLU A 185 2.53 24.20 20.68
N THR A 186 2.63 24.74 19.45
CA THR A 186 2.56 26.20 19.22
C THR A 186 1.13 26.73 19.08
N GLY A 187 0.11 25.87 19.25
CA GLY A 187 -1.30 26.22 19.13
C GLY A 187 -1.87 26.13 17.71
N LEU A 188 -1.11 25.60 16.75
CA LEU A 188 -1.57 25.42 15.36
C LEU A 188 -2.47 24.18 15.26
N ARG A 189 -3.49 24.27 14.40
CA ARG A 189 -4.31 23.13 14.02
C ARG A 189 -3.56 22.28 13.02
N VAL A 190 -3.51 20.98 13.26
CA VAL A 190 -2.75 20.03 12.46
C VAL A 190 -3.65 18.92 11.93
N ILE A 191 -3.54 18.61 10.65
CA ILE A 191 -4.03 17.36 10.06
C ILE A 191 -2.82 16.50 9.76
N LEU A 192 -2.83 15.25 10.24
CA LEU A 192 -1.85 14.23 9.91
C LEU A 192 -2.49 13.13 9.10
N LEU A 193 -1.97 12.88 7.89
CA LEU A 193 -2.35 11.78 7.00
C LEU A 193 -1.37 10.63 7.13
N GLU A 194 -1.87 9.40 7.27
CA GLU A 194 -1.07 8.18 7.23
C GLU A 194 -1.73 7.14 6.33
N ALA A 195 -0.98 6.64 5.36
CA ALA A 195 -1.47 5.67 4.39
C ALA A 195 -1.77 4.29 4.99
N ARG A 196 -1.11 3.93 6.10
CA ARG A 196 -1.38 2.69 6.83
C ARG A 196 -2.51 2.88 7.83
N PRO A 197 -3.14 1.78 8.28
CA PRO A 197 -4.15 1.85 9.34
C PRO A 197 -3.62 2.29 10.71
N TRP A 198 -2.31 2.41 10.89
CA TRP A 198 -1.64 2.76 12.16
C TRP A 198 -0.45 3.67 11.93
N LEU A 199 -0.10 4.41 12.96
CA LEU A 199 1.08 5.29 13.00
C LEU A 199 2.34 4.48 13.39
N GLY A 200 3.52 5.11 13.28
CA GLY A 200 4.79 4.55 13.71
C GLY A 200 5.81 4.39 12.59
N GLY A 201 5.35 4.16 11.36
CA GLY A 201 6.24 4.00 10.22
C GLY A 201 7.28 2.91 10.46
N PHE A 202 8.54 3.14 10.09
CA PHE A 202 9.58 2.13 10.22
C PHE A 202 9.98 1.82 11.68
N PHE A 203 9.65 2.66 12.63
CA PHE A 203 9.87 2.38 14.05
C PHE A 203 9.04 1.19 14.55
N ASP A 204 7.92 0.93 13.91
CA ASP A 204 7.00 -0.15 14.28
C ASP A 204 7.59 -1.54 13.98
N TYR A 205 8.36 -1.69 12.91
CA TYR A 205 8.89 -2.99 12.47
C TYR A 205 10.40 -3.19 12.72
N ARG A 206 11.14 -2.14 13.06
CA ARG A 206 12.57 -2.23 13.40
C ARG A 206 12.80 -2.34 14.91
N GLN A 207 12.40 -3.48 15.46
CA GLN A 207 12.41 -3.72 16.91
C GLN A 207 13.80 -3.80 17.52
N SER A 208 14.82 -4.20 16.75
CA SER A 208 16.21 -4.30 17.22
C SER A 208 16.98 -2.99 17.25
N ASN A 209 16.39 -1.91 16.74
CA ASN A 209 17.02 -0.61 16.70
C ASN A 209 16.67 0.19 17.96
N PHE A 210 17.66 0.90 18.49
CA PHE A 210 17.54 1.69 19.69
C PHE A 210 17.98 3.12 19.44
N SER A 211 17.31 4.06 20.11
CA SER A 211 17.71 5.46 20.17
C SER A 211 17.85 5.84 21.65
N GLN A 212 19.06 6.22 22.04
CA GLN A 212 19.38 6.55 23.44
C GLN A 212 18.98 5.43 24.43
N GLY A 213 19.20 4.17 24.05
CA GLY A 213 18.88 3.02 24.89
C GLY A 213 17.40 2.60 24.92
N VAL A 214 16.52 3.32 24.23
CA VAL A 214 15.09 2.99 24.15
C VAL A 214 14.79 2.36 22.78
N PRO A 215 14.05 1.23 22.73
CA PRO A 215 13.63 0.63 21.48
C PRO A 215 12.81 1.60 20.62
N HIS A 216 13.02 1.57 19.29
CA HIS A 216 12.34 2.50 18.37
C HIS A 216 10.81 2.39 18.46
N TYR A 217 10.26 1.18 18.63
CA TYR A 217 8.81 1.02 18.76
C TYR A 217 8.23 1.72 19.99
N GLN A 218 8.97 1.74 21.11
CA GLN A 218 8.54 2.46 22.31
C GLN A 218 8.54 3.97 22.08
N ARG A 219 9.54 4.49 21.35
CA ARG A 219 9.56 5.90 20.93
C ARG A 219 8.37 6.26 20.04
N ALA A 220 8.00 5.36 19.12
CA ALA A 220 6.81 5.57 18.31
C ALA A 220 5.53 5.62 19.16
N GLN A 221 5.40 4.72 20.15
CA GLN A 221 4.27 4.70 21.07
C GLN A 221 4.20 5.96 21.95
N GLU A 222 5.34 6.43 22.46
CA GLU A 222 5.44 7.69 23.21
C GLU A 222 4.99 8.89 22.36
N LEU A 223 5.48 8.98 21.12
CA LEU A 223 5.08 10.04 20.18
C LEU A 223 3.59 9.96 19.82
N GLU A 224 3.07 8.77 19.58
CA GLU A 224 1.65 8.59 19.29
C GLU A 224 0.78 8.98 20.49
N ALA A 225 1.16 8.59 21.69
CA ALA A 225 0.44 8.97 22.92
C ALA A 225 0.43 10.50 23.12
N ARG A 226 1.59 11.17 22.93
CA ARG A 226 1.70 12.62 22.98
C ARG A 226 0.85 13.30 21.91
N LEU A 227 0.90 12.81 20.68
CA LEU A 227 0.11 13.30 19.57
C LEU A 227 -1.40 13.22 19.87
N ARG A 228 -1.88 12.08 20.39
CA ARG A 228 -3.30 11.86 20.72
C ARG A 228 -3.77 12.70 21.92
N ALA A 229 -2.88 13.12 22.79
CA ALA A 229 -3.19 14.01 23.91
C ALA A 229 -3.41 15.48 23.48
N LEU A 230 -2.97 15.87 22.29
CA LEU A 230 -3.08 17.24 21.79
C LEU A 230 -4.41 17.45 21.04
N PRO A 231 -5.30 18.35 21.51
CA PRO A 231 -6.64 18.52 20.93
C PRO A 231 -6.63 19.17 19.54
N TYR A 232 -5.51 19.78 19.16
CA TYR A 232 -5.34 20.46 17.88
C TYR A 232 -4.92 19.56 16.75
N ILE A 233 -4.66 18.27 17.00
CA ILE A 233 -4.25 17.30 15.98
C ILE A 233 -5.42 16.41 15.59
N ARG A 234 -5.73 16.41 14.30
CA ARG A 234 -6.66 15.45 13.69
C ARG A 234 -5.89 14.46 12.84
N VAL A 235 -5.97 13.17 13.22
CA VAL A 235 -5.30 12.08 12.51
C VAL A 235 -6.27 11.41 11.57
N PHE A 236 -5.86 11.26 10.31
CA PHE A 236 -6.52 10.41 9.33
C PHE A 236 -5.57 9.26 8.99
N ALA A 237 -5.68 8.18 9.73
CA ALA A 237 -5.02 6.92 9.39
C ALA A 237 -5.76 6.22 8.24
N HIS A 238 -5.11 5.24 7.61
CA HIS A 238 -5.59 4.52 6.43
C HIS A 238 -6.01 5.47 5.30
N SER A 239 -5.26 6.57 5.16
CA SER A 239 -5.54 7.67 4.25
C SER A 239 -4.36 7.91 3.32
N ALA A 240 -4.48 7.47 2.09
CA ALA A 240 -3.47 7.66 1.07
C ALA A 240 -3.68 9.00 0.36
N MET A 241 -2.68 9.89 0.42
CA MET A 241 -2.67 11.11 -0.39
C MET A 241 -2.51 10.75 -1.87
N VAL A 242 -3.36 11.31 -2.72
CA VAL A 242 -3.39 11.03 -4.16
C VAL A 242 -3.15 12.26 -5.03
N GLY A 243 -3.21 13.46 -4.47
CA GLY A 243 -2.98 14.68 -5.23
C GLY A 243 -2.52 15.85 -4.37
N ALA A 244 -1.66 16.69 -4.95
CA ALA A 244 -1.26 17.98 -4.44
C ALA A 244 -1.44 19.02 -5.54
N TYR A 245 -2.14 20.08 -5.25
CA TYR A 245 -2.56 21.09 -6.24
C TYR A 245 -2.17 22.50 -5.77
N SER A 246 -2.40 23.47 -6.64
CA SER A 246 -2.17 24.88 -6.33
C SER A 246 -2.93 25.33 -5.07
N ASN A 247 -2.42 26.35 -4.41
CA ASN A 247 -3.00 26.93 -3.18
C ASN A 247 -3.08 25.92 -2.01
N ASN A 248 -2.08 25.07 -1.90
CA ASN A 248 -1.96 24.07 -0.81
C ASN A 248 -3.23 23.24 -0.64
N LEU A 249 -3.77 22.79 -1.74
CA LEU A 249 -4.89 21.86 -1.81
C LEU A 249 -4.34 20.44 -1.94
N PHE A 250 -4.77 19.55 -1.07
CA PHE A 250 -4.39 18.14 -1.05
C PHE A 250 -5.62 17.26 -1.09
N THR A 251 -5.52 16.16 -1.81
CA THR A 251 -6.59 15.17 -1.86
C THR A 251 -6.09 13.82 -1.39
N ALA A 252 -6.93 13.11 -0.65
CA ALA A 252 -6.63 11.77 -0.14
C ALA A 252 -7.89 10.91 -0.16
N PHE A 253 -7.69 9.58 -0.21
CA PHE A 253 -8.74 8.61 0.07
C PHE A 253 -8.45 7.91 1.39
N GLN A 254 -9.44 7.93 2.26
CA GLN A 254 -9.46 7.19 3.51
C GLN A 254 -10.29 5.92 3.36
N ILE A 255 -9.74 4.80 3.78
CA ILE A 255 -10.48 3.54 3.88
C ILE A 255 -11.06 3.44 5.28
N GLY A 256 -12.36 3.22 5.37
CA GLY A 256 -13.07 3.06 6.64
C GLY A 256 -12.68 1.79 7.38
N GLY A 257 -12.74 1.83 8.70
CA GLY A 257 -12.66 0.67 9.58
C GLY A 257 -14.04 0.06 9.85
N GLU A 258 -14.09 -1.02 10.62
CA GLU A 258 -15.34 -1.74 10.93
C GLU A 258 -16.42 -0.87 11.59
N ASN A 259 -16.04 0.17 12.33
CA ASN A 259 -16.96 1.05 13.04
C ASN A 259 -17.21 2.40 12.36
N ASP A 260 -16.58 2.62 11.21
CA ASP A 260 -16.79 3.84 10.46
C ASP A 260 -18.09 3.78 9.64
N PRO A 261 -18.82 4.90 9.49
CA PRO A 261 -20.05 4.93 8.73
C PRO A 261 -19.83 4.93 7.20
N PHE A 262 -18.60 4.85 6.76
CA PHE A 262 -18.19 4.85 5.35
C PHE A 262 -17.20 3.73 5.06
N ASP A 263 -17.21 3.22 3.85
CA ASP A 263 -16.19 2.29 3.34
C ASP A 263 -15.00 3.05 2.74
N VAL A 264 -15.29 4.14 2.03
CA VAL A 264 -14.27 5.04 1.47
C VAL A 264 -14.71 6.48 1.66
N ARG A 265 -13.79 7.32 2.14
CA ARG A 265 -13.99 8.76 2.28
C ARG A 265 -12.99 9.51 1.42
N TYR A 266 -13.49 10.46 0.62
CA TYR A 266 -12.66 11.42 -0.06
C TYR A 266 -12.37 12.61 0.86
N LEU A 267 -11.11 13.01 0.91
CA LEU A 267 -10.61 14.14 1.67
C LEU A 267 -10.10 15.20 0.71
N GLU A 268 -10.63 16.40 0.78
CA GLU A 268 -10.08 17.58 0.12
C GLU A 268 -9.60 18.57 1.18
N ILE A 269 -8.30 18.62 1.41
CA ILE A 269 -7.68 19.33 2.53
C ILE A 269 -7.04 20.61 2.05
N ARG A 270 -7.38 21.73 2.69
CA ARG A 270 -6.66 23.00 2.53
C ARG A 270 -5.78 23.27 3.73
N ALA A 271 -4.51 23.54 3.48
CA ALA A 271 -3.53 23.84 4.53
C ALA A 271 -2.84 25.18 4.26
N GLN A 272 -2.41 25.89 5.32
CA GLN A 272 -1.53 27.05 5.14
C GLN A 272 -0.09 26.62 4.88
N SER A 273 0.35 25.55 5.53
CA SER A 273 1.68 24.97 5.39
C SER A 273 1.62 23.45 5.32
N THR A 274 2.64 22.83 4.75
CA THR A 274 2.68 21.37 4.60
C THR A 274 4.04 20.82 4.96
N VAL A 275 4.04 19.70 5.67
CA VAL A 275 5.23 18.90 5.96
C VAL A 275 5.08 17.55 5.28
N VAL A 276 6.02 17.20 4.41
CA VAL A 276 6.07 15.88 3.75
C VAL A 276 7.09 15.01 4.47
N ALA A 277 6.62 13.93 5.06
CA ALA A 277 7.38 12.99 5.89
C ALA A 277 7.06 11.53 5.54
N THR A 278 7.00 11.23 4.26
CA THR A 278 6.53 9.93 3.73
C THR A 278 7.53 8.79 3.86
N GLY A 279 8.79 9.09 4.15
CA GLY A 279 9.85 8.11 4.30
C GLY A 279 10.67 7.88 3.04
#